data_ddf21f1ed56ea8462c7ea2244f3f1f84
#
_entry.id   ddf21f1ed56ea8462c7ea2244f3f1f84
#
_cell.length_a   1.000
_cell.length_b   1.000
_cell.length_c   1.000
_cell.angle_alpha   90.00
_cell.angle_beta   90.00
_cell.angle_gamma   90.00
#
_symmetry.space_group_name_H-M   'P 1'
#
loop_
_entity.id
_entity.type
_entity.pdbx_description
1 polymer ?
#
loop_
_entity_poly.entity_id
_entity_poly.type
_entity_poly.pdbx_seq_one_letter_code
_entity_poly.pdbx_strand_id
1 'polypeptide(L)'
;MLKTNKKQKERNNMYLGVDYYPEQWDKEWLEQDLARMVKSNINCIRIAEFAWHLMEPSADNFQFYYFRHVLDRAEYYGIKVMLGTPTATLPAWLAKAHPEVLSVDEFGIKRHFGGRRQACLNSPVYLEKSDKITQQMALAYREHPAVISWQIDNELGHETSDWCYCAHCEREFQNYLAEEYQSIHDLNYRFGTVFWSQIYNDFSEIELPKPTIPAKNPGLMLAFYRFRALTITKFTERQAKILREIVPSSQTITHNFPGDYYNKAQNFTDISEQLDVVALNNYPVWGGLEQPVEYGKIAMKLDQTRGFLPGKHFWITEQLIGAQAHTIMGYLPRPGQARLWSWQAMLHGCNNLIYFRWRTATKGSEQFCYGVLDQDNQDGPRY
;
A
#
# COMPACT_ATOMS: atom_id res chain seq x y z
N MET A 1 17.03 -5.54 -42.73
CA MET A 1 17.49 -4.53 -41.80
C MET A 1 16.29 -3.90 -41.11
N LEU A 2 16.39 -3.58 -39.83
CA LEU A 2 15.37 -3.15 -38.87
C LEU A 2 14.66 -4.30 -38.15
N LYS A 3 15.43 -5.05 -37.35
CA LYS A 3 14.91 -5.69 -36.16
C LYS A 3 14.69 -4.59 -35.10
N THR A 4 13.62 -3.82 -35.21
CA THR A 4 13.21 -2.91 -34.17
C THR A 4 12.73 -3.72 -32.97
N ASN A 5 13.43 -3.53 -31.89
CA ASN A 5 13.28 -4.10 -30.56
C ASN A 5 11.82 -4.20 -30.10
N LYS A 6 11.22 -5.39 -30.18
CA LYS A 6 9.93 -5.70 -29.56
C LYS A 6 9.92 -5.37 -28.06
N LYS A 7 11.07 -5.54 -27.37
CA LYS A 7 11.24 -5.18 -25.94
C LYS A 7 11.15 -3.68 -25.65
N GLN A 8 11.45 -2.81 -26.60
CA GLN A 8 11.38 -1.36 -26.43
C GLN A 8 9.97 -0.83 -26.68
N LYS A 9 9.15 -1.57 -27.47
CA LYS A 9 7.76 -1.20 -27.78
C LYS A 9 6.81 -1.49 -26.62
N GLU A 10 7.07 -2.50 -25.80
CA GLU A 10 6.26 -2.84 -24.61
C GLU A 10 6.53 -1.90 -23.42
N ARG A 11 7.69 -1.24 -23.35
CA ARG A 11 8.06 -0.30 -22.28
C ARG A 11 7.39 1.08 -22.39
N ASN A 12 6.76 1.40 -23.52
CA ASN A 12 6.11 2.70 -23.77
C ASN A 12 4.57 2.63 -23.76
N ASN A 13 3.95 1.54 -23.39
CA ASN A 13 2.50 1.48 -23.30
C ASN A 13 2.05 2.17 -22.01
N MET A 14 1.23 3.19 -22.19
CA MET A 14 0.49 3.78 -21.09
C MET A 14 -0.65 2.84 -20.69
N TYR A 15 -0.78 2.59 -19.40
CA TYR A 15 -1.92 1.87 -18.84
C TYR A 15 -2.92 2.87 -18.26
N LEU A 16 -4.18 2.70 -18.66
CA LEU A 16 -5.33 3.37 -18.07
C LEU A 16 -6.18 2.30 -17.41
N GLY A 17 -6.33 2.35 -16.10
CA GLY A 17 -6.90 1.25 -15.35
C GLY A 17 -7.89 1.67 -14.28
N VAL A 18 -8.38 0.66 -13.59
CA VAL A 18 -9.26 0.79 -12.42
C VAL A 18 -8.87 -0.22 -11.34
N ASP A 19 -9.04 0.18 -10.09
CA ASP A 19 -9.08 -0.76 -8.97
C ASP A 19 -10.37 -1.55 -9.07
N TYR A 20 -10.24 -2.87 -9.07
CA TYR A 20 -11.36 -3.76 -9.26
C TYR A 20 -11.37 -4.87 -8.21
N TYR A 21 -12.49 -5.03 -7.54
CA TYR A 21 -12.66 -5.99 -6.46
C TYR A 21 -13.81 -6.96 -6.82
N PRO A 22 -13.58 -7.89 -7.78
CA PRO A 22 -14.62 -8.80 -8.26
C PRO A 22 -15.20 -9.68 -7.15
N GLU A 23 -14.44 -9.93 -6.08
CA GLU A 23 -14.86 -10.69 -4.92
C GLU A 23 -15.94 -10.00 -4.07
N GLN A 24 -16.18 -8.71 -4.28
CA GLN A 24 -17.22 -7.94 -3.57
C GLN A 24 -18.59 -8.00 -4.28
N TRP A 25 -18.66 -8.62 -5.46
CA TRP A 25 -19.84 -8.62 -6.34
C TRP A 25 -20.25 -10.04 -6.72
N ASP A 26 -21.47 -10.17 -7.25
CA ASP A 26 -21.96 -11.43 -7.80
C ASP A 26 -21.14 -11.84 -9.03
N LYS A 27 -20.89 -13.12 -9.18
CA LYS A 27 -19.98 -13.67 -10.22
C LYS A 27 -20.38 -13.31 -11.64
N GLU A 28 -21.69 -13.15 -11.90
CA GLU A 28 -22.24 -12.79 -13.20
C GLU A 28 -21.81 -11.40 -13.68
N TRP A 29 -21.34 -10.54 -12.77
CA TRP A 29 -20.91 -9.19 -13.10
C TRP A 29 -19.53 -9.12 -13.72
N LEU A 30 -18.69 -10.14 -13.49
CA LEU A 30 -17.30 -10.15 -14.00
C LEU A 30 -17.24 -9.92 -15.52
N GLU A 31 -18.03 -10.68 -16.28
CA GLU A 31 -18.05 -10.58 -17.74
C GLU A 31 -18.56 -9.22 -18.22
N GLN A 32 -19.62 -8.72 -17.59
CA GLN A 32 -20.19 -7.42 -17.92
C GLN A 32 -19.21 -6.28 -17.63
N ASP A 33 -18.51 -6.36 -16.49
CA ASP A 33 -17.55 -5.35 -16.08
C ASP A 33 -16.35 -5.30 -17.02
N LEU A 34 -15.76 -6.46 -17.34
CA LEU A 34 -14.61 -6.50 -18.25
C LEU A 34 -15.00 -6.01 -19.66
N ALA A 35 -16.18 -6.38 -20.16
CA ALA A 35 -16.67 -5.86 -21.45
C ALA A 35 -16.89 -4.33 -21.43
N ARG A 36 -17.43 -3.79 -20.34
CA ARG A 36 -17.60 -2.33 -20.16
C ARG A 36 -16.27 -1.60 -20.02
N MET A 37 -15.31 -2.18 -19.32
CA MET A 37 -13.95 -1.64 -19.20
C MET A 37 -13.29 -1.51 -20.57
N VAL A 38 -13.35 -2.55 -21.41
CA VAL A 38 -12.83 -2.50 -22.78
C VAL A 38 -13.51 -1.42 -23.61
N LYS A 39 -14.84 -1.31 -23.52
CA LYS A 39 -15.61 -0.25 -24.21
C LYS A 39 -15.16 1.16 -23.80
N SER A 40 -14.70 1.32 -22.55
CA SER A 40 -14.18 2.58 -22.00
C SER A 40 -12.67 2.76 -22.20
N ASN A 41 -12.03 1.92 -23.01
CA ASN A 41 -10.57 1.91 -23.24
C ASN A 41 -9.75 1.65 -21.95
N ILE A 42 -10.32 1.04 -20.92
CA ILE A 42 -9.59 0.55 -19.78
C ILE A 42 -8.82 -0.71 -20.21
N ASN A 43 -7.50 -0.70 -20.01
CA ASN A 43 -6.59 -1.77 -20.44
C ASN A 43 -5.79 -2.39 -19.28
N CYS A 44 -6.05 -1.97 -18.05
CA CYS A 44 -5.41 -2.50 -16.85
C CYS A 44 -6.39 -2.54 -15.67
N ILE A 45 -6.26 -3.55 -14.81
CA ILE A 45 -6.95 -3.61 -13.52
C ILE A 45 -5.96 -3.93 -12.40
N ARG A 46 -6.19 -3.37 -11.20
CA ARG A 46 -5.51 -3.77 -9.96
C ARG A 46 -6.49 -4.58 -9.12
N ILE A 47 -6.04 -5.75 -8.63
CA ILE A 47 -6.87 -6.72 -7.89
C ILE A 47 -6.08 -7.40 -6.77
N ALA A 48 -6.79 -8.02 -5.85
CA ALA A 48 -6.37 -9.01 -4.86
C ALA A 48 -5.70 -8.49 -3.58
N GLU A 49 -5.31 -7.23 -3.45
CA GLU A 49 -4.56 -6.67 -2.31
C GLU A 49 -5.28 -6.76 -0.95
N PHE A 50 -6.57 -7.05 -0.95
CA PHE A 50 -7.37 -7.20 0.29
C PHE A 50 -7.99 -8.59 0.43
N ALA A 51 -7.59 -9.56 -0.39
CA ALA A 51 -8.29 -10.83 -0.52
C ALA A 51 -7.54 -12.04 0.07
N TRP A 52 -6.74 -11.85 1.14
CA TRP A 52 -5.99 -12.96 1.76
C TRP A 52 -6.88 -14.14 2.13
N HIS A 53 -8.05 -13.87 2.74
CA HIS A 53 -8.98 -14.92 3.16
C HIS A 53 -9.52 -15.81 2.02
N LEU A 54 -9.58 -15.29 0.78
CA LEU A 54 -9.98 -16.09 -0.39
C LEU A 54 -8.85 -16.99 -0.88
N MET A 55 -7.60 -16.57 -0.71
CA MET A 55 -6.43 -17.32 -1.13
C MET A 55 -5.93 -18.28 -0.05
N GLU A 56 -6.25 -18.01 1.22
CA GLU A 56 -5.93 -18.85 2.37
C GLU A 56 -7.08 -18.80 3.39
N PRO A 57 -8.20 -19.53 3.15
CA PRO A 57 -9.38 -19.51 4.02
C PRO A 57 -9.15 -20.12 5.41
N SER A 58 -8.13 -20.93 5.56
CA SER A 58 -7.62 -21.44 6.84
C SER A 58 -6.11 -21.64 6.74
N ALA A 59 -5.42 -21.73 7.88
CA ALA A 59 -3.98 -21.86 7.93
C ALA A 59 -3.46 -22.95 6.99
N ASP A 60 -2.54 -22.55 6.10
CA ASP A 60 -1.84 -23.41 5.13
C ASP A 60 -2.74 -24.11 4.07
N ASN A 61 -4.02 -23.68 3.97
CA ASN A 61 -4.95 -24.16 2.96
C ASN A 61 -5.06 -23.13 1.82
N PHE A 62 -4.22 -23.24 0.81
CA PHE A 62 -4.14 -22.28 -0.28
C PHE A 62 -5.08 -22.61 -1.44
N GLN A 63 -5.84 -21.60 -1.90
CA GLN A 63 -6.86 -21.72 -2.96
C GLN A 63 -6.73 -20.56 -3.94
N PHE A 64 -6.16 -20.82 -5.13
CA PHE A 64 -5.86 -19.79 -6.12
C PHE A 64 -6.79 -19.80 -7.34
N TYR A 65 -7.81 -20.66 -7.38
CA TYR A 65 -8.68 -20.85 -8.54
C TYR A 65 -9.55 -19.62 -8.85
N TYR A 66 -9.99 -18.87 -7.83
CA TYR A 66 -10.85 -17.71 -8.02
C TYR A 66 -10.14 -16.62 -8.84
N PHE A 67 -8.99 -16.16 -8.37
CA PHE A 67 -8.23 -15.16 -9.12
C PHE A 67 -7.62 -15.70 -10.41
N ARG A 68 -7.34 -17.00 -10.50
CA ARG A 68 -6.97 -17.63 -11.79
C ARG A 68 -8.07 -17.40 -12.82
N HIS A 69 -9.34 -17.66 -12.45
CA HIS A 69 -10.46 -17.41 -13.33
C HIS A 69 -10.56 -15.92 -13.72
N VAL A 70 -10.39 -14.99 -12.77
CA VAL A 70 -10.40 -13.54 -13.07
C VAL A 70 -9.28 -13.17 -14.05
N LEU A 71 -8.08 -13.73 -13.87
CA LEU A 71 -6.93 -13.52 -14.76
C LEU A 71 -7.20 -14.06 -16.17
N ASP A 72 -7.74 -15.27 -16.29
CA ASP A 72 -8.10 -15.89 -17.58
C ASP A 72 -9.12 -15.02 -18.34
N ARG A 73 -10.11 -14.46 -17.61
CA ARG A 73 -11.11 -13.56 -18.21
C ARG A 73 -10.51 -12.21 -18.62
N ALA A 74 -9.65 -11.63 -17.77
CA ALA A 74 -8.93 -10.40 -18.10
C ALA A 74 -8.08 -10.57 -19.37
N GLU A 75 -7.36 -11.69 -19.50
CA GLU A 75 -6.59 -12.02 -20.70
C GLU A 75 -7.48 -12.12 -21.93
N TYR A 76 -8.60 -12.83 -21.85
CA TYR A 76 -9.57 -12.95 -22.95
C TYR A 76 -10.03 -11.59 -23.45
N TYR A 77 -10.24 -10.62 -22.56
CA TYR A 77 -10.62 -9.24 -22.90
C TYR A 77 -9.43 -8.33 -23.26
N GLY A 78 -8.19 -8.85 -23.22
CA GLY A 78 -6.99 -8.06 -23.51
C GLY A 78 -6.61 -7.06 -22.41
N ILE A 79 -7.16 -7.23 -21.21
CA ILE A 79 -6.89 -6.37 -20.04
C ILE A 79 -5.69 -6.92 -19.28
N LYS A 80 -4.73 -6.06 -18.97
CA LYS A 80 -3.57 -6.39 -18.13
C LYS A 80 -3.90 -6.28 -16.65
N VAL A 81 -3.14 -6.99 -15.83
CA VAL A 81 -3.43 -7.08 -14.39
C VAL A 81 -2.20 -6.73 -13.56
N MET A 82 -2.41 -5.83 -12.60
CA MET A 82 -1.57 -5.61 -11.45
C MET A 82 -2.12 -6.43 -10.28
N LEU A 83 -1.31 -7.33 -9.73
CA LEU A 83 -1.66 -8.12 -8.55
C LEU A 83 -1.13 -7.45 -7.29
N GLY A 84 -1.99 -7.24 -6.30
CA GLY A 84 -1.56 -6.79 -4.97
C GLY A 84 -1.30 -7.98 -4.04
N THR A 85 -0.17 -7.98 -3.30
CA THR A 85 0.02 -8.92 -2.20
C THR A 85 -0.97 -8.60 -1.08
N PRO A 86 -1.68 -9.58 -0.50
CA PRO A 86 -2.88 -9.32 0.29
C PRO A 86 -2.62 -8.99 1.75
N THR A 87 -1.41 -8.59 2.09
CA THR A 87 -0.91 -8.49 3.47
C THR A 87 -1.47 -7.29 4.25
N ALA A 88 -2.07 -6.29 3.58
CA ALA A 88 -2.75 -5.19 4.26
C ALA A 88 -3.96 -5.62 5.11
N THR A 89 -4.54 -6.79 4.82
CA THR A 89 -5.71 -7.33 5.53
C THR A 89 -5.47 -8.77 5.93
N LEU A 90 -5.11 -9.00 7.18
CA LEU A 90 -4.95 -10.36 7.69
C LEU A 90 -6.31 -11.06 7.86
N PRO A 91 -6.40 -12.38 7.64
CA PRO A 91 -7.65 -13.12 7.79
C PRO A 91 -8.02 -13.37 9.26
N ALA A 92 -9.31 -13.59 9.51
CA ALA A 92 -9.86 -13.78 10.86
C ALA A 92 -9.21 -14.96 11.61
N TRP A 93 -8.90 -16.05 10.91
CA TRP A 93 -8.27 -17.22 11.51
C TRP A 93 -6.89 -16.89 12.08
N LEU A 94 -6.09 -16.03 11.40
CA LEU A 94 -4.78 -15.61 11.85
C LEU A 94 -4.87 -14.74 13.11
N ALA A 95 -5.75 -13.74 13.12
CA ALA A 95 -5.98 -12.89 14.29
C ALA A 95 -6.47 -13.69 15.52
N LYS A 96 -7.28 -14.74 15.28
CA LYS A 96 -7.82 -15.58 16.35
C LYS A 96 -6.80 -16.57 16.91
N ALA A 97 -6.02 -17.20 16.03
CA ALA A 97 -5.00 -18.18 16.42
C ALA A 97 -3.76 -17.50 17.05
N HIS A 98 -3.43 -16.30 16.56
CA HIS A 98 -2.23 -15.56 16.92
C HIS A 98 -2.57 -14.09 17.24
N PRO A 99 -3.25 -13.81 18.37
CA PRO A 99 -3.65 -12.44 18.72
C PRO A 99 -2.47 -11.49 18.97
N GLU A 100 -1.25 -12.00 19.11
CA GLU A 100 0.00 -11.25 19.22
C GLU A 100 0.43 -10.61 17.89
N VAL A 101 -0.15 -11.01 16.76
CA VAL A 101 0.11 -10.36 15.47
C VAL A 101 -0.50 -8.97 15.39
N LEU A 102 -1.50 -8.67 16.23
CA LEU A 102 -2.15 -7.38 16.23
C LEU A 102 -1.29 -6.31 16.93
N SER A 103 -1.18 -5.16 16.31
CA SER A 103 -0.40 -4.03 16.83
C SER A 103 -1.02 -3.46 18.11
N VAL A 104 -0.18 -2.80 18.91
CA VAL A 104 -0.53 -2.14 20.17
C VAL A 104 -0.26 -0.66 20.03
N ASP A 105 -1.17 0.19 20.47
CA ASP A 105 -0.98 1.64 20.42
C ASP A 105 -0.08 2.15 21.58
N GLU A 106 0.17 3.44 21.59
CA GLU A 106 1.02 4.10 22.59
C GLU A 106 0.46 4.05 24.02
N PHE A 107 -0.83 3.76 24.18
CA PHE A 107 -1.50 3.60 25.47
C PHE A 107 -1.54 2.16 25.96
N GLY A 108 -0.95 1.21 25.21
CA GLY A 108 -0.96 -0.22 25.52
C GLY A 108 -2.24 -0.93 25.08
N ILE A 109 -3.11 -0.29 24.29
CA ILE A 109 -4.34 -0.89 23.81
C ILE A 109 -4.04 -1.68 22.53
N LYS A 110 -4.30 -2.98 22.58
CA LYS A 110 -4.16 -3.86 21.42
C LYS A 110 -5.29 -3.57 20.42
N ARG A 111 -4.93 -3.41 19.14
CA ARG A 111 -5.89 -3.27 18.05
C ARG A 111 -6.69 -4.55 17.86
N HIS A 112 -7.87 -4.42 17.26
CA HIS A 112 -8.79 -5.53 17.03
C HIS A 112 -8.87 -5.88 15.56
N PHE A 113 -9.25 -7.15 15.28
CA PHE A 113 -9.62 -7.59 13.94
C PHE A 113 -10.87 -6.84 13.45
N GLY A 114 -10.97 -6.61 12.13
CA GLY A 114 -12.14 -6.02 11.50
C GLY A 114 -11.85 -4.75 10.69
N GLY A 115 -10.59 -4.38 10.58
CA GLY A 115 -10.10 -3.31 9.71
C GLY A 115 -8.98 -3.78 8.80
N ARG A 116 -8.18 -2.86 8.31
CA ARG A 116 -6.96 -3.12 7.54
C ARG A 116 -5.73 -2.56 8.27
N ARG A 117 -4.53 -3.07 7.94
CA ARG A 117 -3.25 -2.57 8.46
C ARG A 117 -3.11 -2.65 10.00
N GLN A 118 -3.80 -3.57 10.64
CA GLN A 118 -3.73 -3.74 12.09
C GLN A 118 -2.63 -4.69 12.58
N ALA A 119 -1.83 -5.25 11.69
CA ALA A 119 -0.75 -6.15 12.06
C ALA A 119 0.51 -5.41 12.52
N CYS A 120 1.26 -6.04 13.41
CA CYS A 120 2.60 -5.60 13.80
C CYS A 120 3.63 -6.13 12.79
N LEU A 121 4.33 -5.23 12.09
CA LEU A 121 5.36 -5.57 11.12
C LEU A 121 6.66 -6.16 11.72
N ASN A 122 6.76 -6.22 13.06
CA ASN A 122 7.83 -6.88 13.78
C ASN A 122 7.37 -8.20 14.46
N SER A 123 6.12 -8.63 14.25
CA SER A 123 5.65 -9.92 14.74
C SER A 123 6.25 -11.05 13.90
N PRO A 124 7.02 -11.98 14.50
CA PRO A 124 7.62 -13.10 13.76
C PRO A 124 6.57 -13.96 13.05
N VAL A 125 5.43 -14.20 13.72
CA VAL A 125 4.31 -14.97 13.13
C VAL A 125 3.71 -14.25 11.94
N TYR A 126 3.47 -12.94 12.05
CA TYR A 126 2.92 -12.17 10.94
C TYR A 126 3.90 -12.13 9.76
N LEU A 127 5.18 -11.93 10.01
CA LEU A 127 6.22 -11.96 8.98
C LEU A 127 6.26 -13.32 8.26
N GLU A 128 6.25 -14.43 9.00
CA GLU A 128 6.23 -15.78 8.42
C GLU A 128 5.00 -16.00 7.52
N LYS A 129 3.80 -15.64 8.01
CA LYS A 129 2.56 -15.86 7.28
C LYS A 129 2.43 -14.93 6.06
N SER A 130 2.87 -13.67 6.18
CA SER A 130 2.89 -12.73 5.05
C SER A 130 3.88 -13.15 3.96
N ASP A 131 5.05 -13.68 4.34
CA ASP A 131 6.00 -14.26 3.37
C ASP A 131 5.38 -15.44 2.64
N LYS A 132 4.75 -16.34 3.39
CA LYS A 132 4.19 -17.56 2.85
C LYS A 132 3.07 -17.28 1.85
N ILE A 133 2.12 -16.39 2.17
CA ILE A 133 1.06 -16.04 1.22
C ILE A 133 1.61 -15.32 0.00
N THR A 134 2.59 -14.41 0.17
CA THR A 134 3.26 -13.73 -0.94
C THR A 134 3.94 -14.73 -1.86
N GLN A 135 4.69 -15.69 -1.31
CA GLN A 135 5.36 -16.74 -2.06
C GLN A 135 4.38 -17.63 -2.83
N GLN A 136 3.34 -18.12 -2.16
CA GLN A 136 2.35 -19.02 -2.76
C GLN A 136 1.55 -18.31 -3.87
N MET A 137 1.18 -17.06 -3.67
CA MET A 137 0.50 -16.24 -4.68
C MET A 137 1.41 -16.00 -5.90
N ALA A 138 2.69 -15.66 -5.67
CA ALA A 138 3.66 -15.48 -6.74
C ALA A 138 3.84 -16.76 -7.57
N LEU A 139 4.00 -17.91 -6.93
CA LEU A 139 4.11 -19.22 -7.61
C LEU A 139 2.87 -19.56 -8.43
N ALA A 140 1.67 -19.21 -7.91
CA ALA A 140 0.41 -19.49 -8.58
C ALA A 140 0.19 -18.68 -9.86
N TYR A 141 0.68 -17.42 -9.91
CA TYR A 141 0.31 -16.49 -10.99
C TYR A 141 1.46 -15.95 -11.84
N ARG A 142 2.73 -16.21 -11.48
CA ARG A 142 3.93 -15.65 -12.17
C ARG A 142 3.95 -15.83 -13.69
N GLU A 143 3.39 -16.93 -14.19
CA GLU A 143 3.44 -17.26 -15.62
C GLU A 143 2.18 -16.82 -16.37
N HIS A 144 1.21 -16.20 -15.68
CA HIS A 144 -0.03 -15.81 -16.32
C HIS A 144 0.18 -14.58 -17.23
N PRO A 145 -0.16 -14.62 -18.53
CA PRO A 145 0.18 -13.59 -19.49
C PRO A 145 -0.53 -12.25 -19.28
N ALA A 146 -1.64 -12.24 -18.53
CA ALA A 146 -2.29 -11.00 -18.12
C ALA A 146 -1.50 -10.23 -17.05
N VAL A 147 -0.70 -10.91 -16.21
CA VAL A 147 0.01 -10.29 -15.08
C VAL A 147 1.23 -9.53 -15.57
N ILE A 148 1.23 -8.22 -15.34
CA ILE A 148 2.33 -7.32 -15.74
C ILE A 148 3.08 -6.73 -14.55
N SER A 149 2.47 -6.70 -13.38
CA SER A 149 3.07 -6.08 -12.21
C SER A 149 2.51 -6.64 -10.89
N TRP A 150 3.28 -6.40 -9.83
CA TRP A 150 2.99 -6.75 -8.46
C TRP A 150 3.07 -5.52 -7.58
N GLN A 151 2.00 -5.22 -6.86
CA GLN A 151 2.02 -4.22 -5.81
C GLN A 151 2.25 -4.90 -4.47
N ILE A 152 3.27 -4.49 -3.74
CA ILE A 152 3.51 -4.93 -2.37
C ILE A 152 2.50 -4.28 -1.45
N ASP A 153 1.73 -5.07 -0.69
CA ASP A 153 0.82 -4.58 0.36
C ASP A 153 -0.11 -3.44 -0.13
N ASN A 154 -0.60 -2.61 0.77
CA ASN A 154 -1.35 -1.39 0.44
C ASN A 154 -1.06 -0.27 1.43
N GLU A 155 -0.50 0.84 0.94
CA GLU A 155 -0.27 2.07 1.71
C GLU A 155 0.40 1.81 3.07
N LEU A 156 1.54 1.14 3.08
CA LEU A 156 2.30 0.86 4.31
C LEU A 156 2.48 2.13 5.14
N GLY A 157 2.29 2.02 6.46
CA GLY A 157 2.44 3.14 7.38
C GLY A 157 1.34 4.20 7.34
N HIS A 158 0.30 4.03 6.51
CA HIS A 158 -0.85 4.93 6.51
C HIS A 158 -1.76 4.70 7.73
N GLU A 159 -2.57 5.70 8.11
CA GLU A 159 -3.52 5.64 9.24
C GLU A 159 -2.87 5.18 10.55
N THR A 160 -1.63 5.63 10.82
CA THR A 160 -0.84 5.26 12.02
C THR A 160 -0.54 3.76 12.15
N SER A 161 -0.63 2.99 11.07
CA SER A 161 -0.36 1.55 11.10
C SER A 161 1.11 1.20 11.34
N ASP A 162 2.01 2.15 11.18
CA ASP A 162 3.43 2.08 11.52
C ASP A 162 3.70 2.29 13.03
N TRP A 163 2.67 2.64 13.82
CA TRP A 163 2.78 2.81 15.28
C TRP A 163 2.42 1.52 15.99
N CYS A 164 3.44 0.80 16.45
CA CYS A 164 3.22 -0.37 17.28
C CYS A 164 4.14 -0.35 18.49
N TYR A 165 3.56 -0.51 19.67
CA TYR A 165 4.22 -0.48 20.97
C TYR A 165 4.17 -1.83 21.69
N CYS A 166 4.10 -2.94 20.94
CA CYS A 166 4.11 -4.28 21.50
C CYS A 166 5.53 -4.71 21.89
N ALA A 167 5.62 -5.82 22.66
CA ALA A 167 6.90 -6.36 23.12
C ALA A 167 7.87 -6.75 22.00
N HIS A 168 7.36 -7.12 20.80
CA HIS A 168 8.23 -7.39 19.65
C HIS A 168 8.88 -6.09 19.15
N CYS A 169 8.10 -5.01 19.03
CA CYS A 169 8.63 -3.70 18.61
C CYS A 169 9.62 -3.14 19.64
N GLU A 170 9.36 -3.33 20.93
CA GLU A 170 10.27 -2.86 21.97
C GLU A 170 11.63 -3.58 21.90
N ARG A 171 11.64 -4.90 21.75
CA ARG A 171 12.86 -5.68 21.57
C ARG A 171 13.62 -5.29 20.30
N GLU A 172 12.92 -5.17 19.17
CA GLU A 172 13.56 -4.78 17.92
C GLU A 172 14.09 -3.34 17.97
N PHE A 173 13.43 -2.43 18.71
CA PHE A 173 13.94 -1.09 18.94
C PHE A 173 15.19 -1.08 19.81
N GLN A 174 15.25 -1.90 20.86
CA GLN A 174 16.44 -2.08 21.69
C GLN A 174 17.61 -2.62 20.85
N ASN A 175 17.37 -3.63 20.01
CA ASN A 175 18.36 -4.16 19.08
C ASN A 175 18.87 -3.07 18.11
N TYR A 176 17.94 -2.31 17.50
CA TYR A 176 18.27 -1.18 16.63
C TYR A 176 19.16 -0.15 17.34
N LEU A 177 18.84 0.22 18.58
CA LEU A 177 19.68 1.15 19.34
C LEU A 177 21.07 0.57 19.65
N ALA A 178 21.16 -0.72 19.97
CA ALA A 178 22.44 -1.39 20.22
C ALA A 178 23.31 -1.51 18.95
N GLU A 179 22.70 -1.55 17.75
CA GLU A 179 23.40 -1.50 16.46
C GLU A 179 23.89 -0.09 16.11
N GLU A 180 23.08 0.95 16.41
CA GLU A 180 23.36 2.34 16.04
C GLU A 180 24.34 3.05 16.96
N TYR A 181 24.42 2.63 18.24
CA TYR A 181 25.26 3.28 19.27
C TYR A 181 26.31 2.32 19.80
N GLN A 182 27.56 2.81 19.90
CA GLN A 182 28.72 1.98 20.30
C GLN A 182 28.55 1.35 21.68
N SER A 183 27.82 2.00 22.58
CA SER A 183 27.53 1.55 23.93
C SER A 183 26.35 2.31 24.51
N ILE A 184 25.79 1.78 25.61
CA ILE A 184 24.75 2.50 26.36
C ILE A 184 25.25 3.85 26.89
N HIS A 185 26.56 3.96 27.19
CA HIS A 185 27.16 5.22 27.59
C HIS A 185 27.18 6.25 26.45
N ASP A 186 27.50 5.83 25.21
CA ASP A 186 27.44 6.70 24.02
C ASP A 186 26.00 7.17 23.75
N LEU A 187 25.01 6.30 23.85
CA LEU A 187 23.60 6.65 23.74
C LEU A 187 23.21 7.68 24.82
N ASN A 188 23.52 7.42 26.09
CA ASN A 188 23.21 8.31 27.20
C ASN A 188 23.81 9.71 26.97
N TYR A 189 25.07 9.78 26.54
CA TYR A 189 25.73 11.04 26.23
C TYR A 189 25.02 11.79 25.09
N ARG A 190 24.73 11.13 23.98
CA ARG A 190 24.10 11.76 22.81
C ARG A 190 22.66 12.19 23.06
N PHE A 191 21.91 11.45 23.87
CA PHE A 191 20.53 11.76 24.21
C PHE A 191 20.41 12.73 25.39
N GLY A 192 21.49 12.99 26.10
CA GLY A 192 21.48 13.84 27.27
C GLY A 192 20.60 13.28 28.40
N THR A 193 20.63 11.97 28.58
CA THR A 193 19.74 11.26 29.53
C THR A 193 19.98 11.59 30.99
N VAL A 194 21.06 12.34 31.29
CA VAL A 194 21.28 12.93 32.63
C VAL A 194 20.15 13.85 33.07
N PHE A 195 19.43 14.46 32.12
CA PHE A 195 18.24 15.24 32.44
C PHE A 195 17.14 14.35 33.05
N TRP A 196 16.62 14.77 34.19
CA TRP A 196 15.53 14.11 34.93
C TRP A 196 15.81 12.66 35.26
N SER A 197 17.09 12.31 35.50
CA SER A 197 17.50 10.95 35.89
C SER A 197 17.11 9.85 34.89
N GLN A 198 17.22 10.13 33.59
CA GLN A 198 16.85 9.18 32.54
C GLN A 198 18.06 8.31 32.07
N ILE A 199 19.18 8.27 32.85
CA ILE A 199 20.35 7.46 32.48
C ILE A 199 19.98 5.97 32.51
N TYR A 200 20.26 5.30 31.40
CA TYR A 200 20.13 3.85 31.26
C TYR A 200 21.43 3.15 31.56
N ASN A 201 21.37 1.97 32.21
CA ASN A 201 22.53 1.12 32.45
C ASN A 201 22.73 0.08 31.35
N ASP A 202 21.63 -0.30 30.66
CA ASP A 202 21.60 -1.28 29.58
C ASP A 202 20.54 -0.92 28.55
N PHE A 203 20.70 -1.37 27.31
CA PHE A 203 19.72 -1.14 26.24
C PHE A 203 18.36 -1.76 26.55
N SER A 204 18.32 -2.84 27.31
CA SER A 204 17.06 -3.49 27.73
C SER A 204 16.21 -2.66 28.70
N GLU A 205 16.77 -1.62 29.33
CA GLU A 205 16.02 -0.66 30.14
C GLU A 205 15.26 0.38 29.31
N ILE A 206 15.52 0.45 28.00
CA ILE A 206 14.89 1.46 27.14
C ILE A 206 13.53 0.96 26.68
N GLU A 207 12.48 1.58 27.15
CA GLU A 207 11.13 1.38 26.63
C GLU A 207 10.90 2.16 25.33
N LEU A 208 9.91 1.72 24.53
CA LEU A 208 9.38 2.54 23.46
C LEU A 208 8.83 3.86 24.02
N PRO A 209 8.92 5.00 23.26
CA PRO A 209 8.57 6.32 23.79
C PRO A 209 7.05 6.48 23.96
N LYS A 210 6.50 5.84 24.97
CA LYS A 210 5.11 5.91 25.41
C LYS A 210 4.77 7.31 25.97
N PRO A 211 3.49 7.69 26.16
CA PRO A 211 3.09 8.97 26.72
C PRO A 211 3.72 9.25 28.09
N THR A 212 4.27 10.44 28.27
CA THR A 212 4.82 10.97 29.54
C THR A 212 4.14 12.28 29.91
N ILE A 213 4.21 12.69 31.19
CA ILE A 213 3.52 13.91 31.66
C ILE A 213 4.05 15.17 30.95
N PRO A 214 5.38 15.48 30.98
CA PRO A 214 5.87 16.67 30.29
C PRO A 214 6.20 16.34 28.82
N ALA A 215 7.45 16.18 28.51
CA ALA A 215 7.97 15.96 27.16
C ALA A 215 8.84 14.72 27.12
N LYS A 216 8.81 14.02 26.00
CA LYS A 216 9.68 12.89 25.72
C LYS A 216 11.07 13.37 25.35
N ASN A 217 12.10 12.54 25.56
CA ASN A 217 13.46 12.82 25.12
C ASN A 217 13.49 12.94 23.58
N PRO A 218 13.95 14.07 23.00
CA PRO A 218 13.93 14.28 21.56
C PRO A 218 14.84 13.30 20.80
N GLY A 219 15.97 12.89 21.39
CA GLY A 219 16.88 11.90 20.81
C GLY A 219 16.19 10.54 20.68
N LEU A 220 15.52 10.09 21.75
CA LEU A 220 14.75 8.85 21.77
C LEU A 220 13.59 8.87 20.75
N MET A 221 12.88 10.01 20.67
CA MET A 221 11.81 10.19 19.67
C MET A 221 12.34 10.11 18.24
N LEU A 222 13.45 10.77 17.93
CA LEU A 222 14.06 10.72 16.60
C LEU A 222 14.52 9.30 16.25
N ALA A 223 15.16 8.60 17.19
CA ALA A 223 15.56 7.21 17.01
C ALA A 223 14.36 6.31 16.75
N PHE A 224 13.25 6.52 17.47
CA PHE A 224 12.03 5.75 17.25
C PHE A 224 11.40 6.03 15.89
N TYR A 225 11.38 7.28 15.40
CA TYR A 225 10.93 7.59 14.03
C TYR A 225 11.77 6.89 12.97
N ARG A 226 13.10 6.85 13.14
CA ARG A 226 14.02 6.15 12.24
C ARG A 226 13.80 4.64 12.27
N PHE A 227 13.63 4.07 13.45
CA PHE A 227 13.30 2.65 13.63
C PHE A 227 11.98 2.28 12.91
N ARG A 228 10.93 3.08 13.06
CA ARG A 228 9.65 2.85 12.36
C ARG A 228 9.82 2.90 10.84
N ALA A 229 10.55 3.89 10.33
CA ALA A 229 10.87 3.99 8.91
C ALA A 229 11.62 2.74 8.42
N LEU A 230 12.64 2.31 9.16
CA LEU A 230 13.41 1.10 8.85
C LEU A 230 12.53 -0.16 8.87
N THR A 231 11.59 -0.28 9.81
CA THR A 231 10.65 -1.41 9.87
C THR A 231 9.83 -1.54 8.59
N ILE A 232 9.32 -0.43 8.07
CA ILE A 232 8.54 -0.42 6.81
C ILE A 232 9.43 -0.78 5.62
N THR A 233 10.64 -0.21 5.55
CA THR A 233 11.62 -0.52 4.50
C THR A 233 11.96 -2.02 4.50
N LYS A 234 12.27 -2.59 5.65
CA LYS A 234 12.58 -4.03 5.81
C LYS A 234 11.39 -4.93 5.40
N PHE A 235 10.16 -4.53 5.72
CA PHE A 235 8.98 -5.28 5.29
C PHE A 235 8.77 -5.23 3.78
N THR A 236 8.97 -4.06 3.16
CA THR A 236 8.92 -3.90 1.70
C THR A 236 10.01 -4.71 1.01
N GLU A 237 11.26 -4.62 1.49
CA GLU A 237 12.41 -5.38 0.99
C GLU A 237 12.14 -6.89 1.03
N ARG A 238 11.59 -7.39 2.13
CA ARG A 238 11.26 -8.80 2.34
C ARG A 238 10.30 -9.33 1.26
N GLN A 239 9.21 -8.63 1.00
CA GLN A 239 8.26 -9.01 -0.04
C GLN A 239 8.84 -8.82 -1.45
N ALA A 240 9.56 -7.72 -1.69
CA ALA A 240 10.22 -7.48 -2.97
C ALA A 240 11.20 -8.60 -3.31
N LYS A 241 12.00 -9.07 -2.33
CA LYS A 241 12.93 -10.18 -2.49
C LYS A 241 12.21 -11.47 -2.88
N ILE A 242 11.15 -11.83 -2.17
CA ILE A 242 10.35 -13.03 -2.49
C ILE A 242 9.81 -12.95 -3.92
N LEU A 243 9.25 -11.81 -4.30
CA LEU A 243 8.73 -11.62 -5.65
C LEU A 243 9.84 -11.72 -6.71
N ARG A 244 10.99 -11.04 -6.52
CA ARG A 244 12.10 -11.07 -7.48
C ARG A 244 12.70 -12.46 -7.69
N GLU A 245 12.68 -13.32 -6.68
CA GLU A 245 13.16 -14.71 -6.78
C GLU A 245 12.20 -15.60 -7.57
N ILE A 246 10.92 -15.24 -7.67
CA ILE A 246 9.87 -16.12 -8.22
C ILE A 246 9.33 -15.62 -9.56
N VAL A 247 9.06 -14.31 -9.67
CA VAL A 247 8.37 -13.77 -10.84
C VAL A 247 9.35 -13.41 -11.97
N PRO A 248 8.92 -13.46 -13.24
CA PRO A 248 9.75 -13.03 -14.35
C PRO A 248 10.19 -11.57 -14.23
N SER A 249 11.42 -11.25 -14.63
CA SER A 249 11.94 -9.87 -14.61
C SER A 249 11.20 -8.89 -15.52
N SER A 250 10.27 -9.36 -16.34
CA SER A 250 9.37 -8.55 -17.14
C SER A 250 8.17 -8.03 -16.36
N GLN A 251 7.87 -8.60 -15.18
CA GLN A 251 6.81 -8.14 -14.28
C GLN A 251 7.39 -7.12 -13.30
N THR A 252 6.79 -5.95 -13.27
CA THR A 252 7.25 -4.80 -12.47
C THR A 252 6.81 -4.95 -11.01
N ILE A 253 7.69 -4.66 -10.06
CA ILE A 253 7.37 -4.61 -8.63
C ILE A 253 7.22 -3.17 -8.19
N THR A 254 6.11 -2.85 -7.53
CA THR A 254 5.79 -1.51 -7.04
C THR A 254 5.16 -1.54 -5.64
N HIS A 255 4.99 -0.37 -5.04
CA HIS A 255 4.19 -0.14 -3.83
C HIS A 255 3.49 1.21 -3.96
N ASN A 256 2.24 1.31 -3.49
CA ASN A 256 1.44 2.51 -3.56
C ASN A 256 1.66 3.41 -2.32
N PHE A 257 2.37 4.52 -2.50
CA PHE A 257 2.53 5.50 -1.44
C PHE A 257 1.22 6.25 -1.17
N PRO A 258 0.86 6.50 0.11
CA PRO A 258 -0.43 7.11 0.46
C PRO A 258 -0.56 8.61 0.10
N GLY A 259 0.49 9.22 -0.46
CA GLY A 259 0.46 10.60 -0.95
C GLY A 259 0.54 11.72 0.08
N ASP A 260 0.57 11.40 1.36
CA ASP A 260 0.85 12.33 2.45
C ASP A 260 2.25 12.07 3.01
N TYR A 261 3.25 12.77 2.45
CA TYR A 261 4.66 12.51 2.75
C TYR A 261 5.16 13.19 4.01
N TYR A 262 4.47 14.22 4.50
CA TYR A 262 4.98 15.07 5.59
C TYR A 262 4.68 14.55 6.98
N ASN A 263 3.62 13.77 7.13
CA ASN A 263 3.15 13.27 8.42
C ASN A 263 3.46 11.78 8.65
N LYS A 264 4.44 11.25 7.91
CA LYS A 264 4.82 9.84 7.97
C LYS A 264 6.25 9.67 8.48
N ALA A 265 6.46 8.75 9.40
CA ALA A 265 7.80 8.30 9.75
C ALA A 265 8.24 7.21 8.76
N GLN A 266 8.41 7.60 7.49
CA GLN A 266 8.83 6.72 6.41
C GLN A 266 9.98 7.37 5.65
N ASN A 267 10.97 6.58 5.28
CA ASN A 267 11.96 6.97 4.31
C ASN A 267 11.54 6.48 2.92
N PHE A 268 10.84 7.31 2.19
CA PHE A 268 10.32 6.97 0.86
C PHE A 268 11.42 6.67 -0.15
N THR A 269 12.61 7.25 0.01
CA THR A 269 13.78 6.94 -0.83
C THR A 269 14.24 5.50 -0.61
N ASP A 270 14.46 5.09 0.64
CA ASP A 270 14.91 3.74 0.96
C ASP A 270 13.88 2.67 0.52
N ILE A 271 12.58 2.98 0.66
CA ILE A 271 11.51 2.11 0.16
C ILE A 271 11.58 2.03 -1.37
N SER A 272 11.79 3.16 -2.06
CA SER A 272 11.82 3.24 -3.52
C SER A 272 12.97 2.43 -4.14
N GLU A 273 14.09 2.31 -3.43
CA GLU A 273 15.24 1.49 -3.84
C GLU A 273 14.90 -0.01 -3.93
N GLN A 274 13.85 -0.45 -3.24
CA GLN A 274 13.36 -1.81 -3.30
C GLN A 274 12.42 -2.07 -4.49
N LEU A 275 12.03 -1.03 -5.22
CA LEU A 275 10.98 -1.07 -6.25
C LEU A 275 11.56 -0.86 -7.66
N ASP A 276 10.85 -1.36 -8.67
CA ASP A 276 11.17 -1.07 -10.07
C ASP A 276 10.57 0.26 -10.52
N VAL A 277 9.44 0.65 -9.93
CA VAL A 277 8.74 1.92 -10.14
C VAL A 277 8.01 2.32 -8.85
N VAL A 278 8.00 3.60 -8.57
CA VAL A 278 7.21 4.15 -7.46
C VAL A 278 5.77 4.43 -7.90
N ALA A 279 4.83 4.21 -7.01
CA ALA A 279 3.43 4.55 -7.25
C ALA A 279 2.86 5.44 -6.15
N LEU A 280 1.87 6.24 -6.51
CA LEU A 280 1.20 7.22 -5.65
C LEU A 280 -0.30 6.96 -5.65
N ASN A 281 -0.92 7.05 -4.48
CA ASN A 281 -2.37 7.21 -4.35
C ASN A 281 -2.69 8.71 -4.33
N ASN A 282 -3.38 9.19 -5.36
CA ASN A 282 -3.63 10.60 -5.58
C ASN A 282 -5.07 10.97 -5.26
N TYR A 283 -5.30 11.38 -4.03
CA TYR A 283 -6.56 11.90 -3.54
C TYR A 283 -6.43 13.41 -3.27
N PRO A 284 -6.67 14.27 -4.27
CA PRO A 284 -6.63 15.73 -4.09
C PRO A 284 -7.59 16.24 -3.01
N VAL A 285 -8.66 15.51 -2.78
CA VAL A 285 -9.65 15.75 -1.72
C VAL A 285 -10.04 14.41 -1.10
N TRP A 286 -10.14 14.38 0.22
CA TRP A 286 -10.67 13.27 0.98
C TRP A 286 -11.69 13.78 1.99
N GLY A 287 -12.87 13.17 2.05
CA GLY A 287 -13.95 13.67 2.88
C GLY A 287 -14.57 14.97 2.36
N GLY A 288 -15.05 15.83 3.24
CA GLY A 288 -15.62 17.12 2.89
C GLY A 288 -14.59 18.11 2.37
N LEU A 289 -15.02 19.05 1.52
CA LEU A 289 -14.18 20.13 1.06
C LEU A 289 -14.23 21.31 2.06
N GLU A 290 -13.24 21.39 2.93
CA GLU A 290 -13.12 22.48 3.89
C GLU A 290 -12.40 23.70 3.32
N GLN A 291 -11.53 23.48 2.32
CA GLN A 291 -10.71 24.52 1.70
C GLN A 291 -10.67 24.32 0.17
N PRO A 292 -10.36 25.36 -0.61
CA PRO A 292 -10.17 25.24 -2.04
C PRO A 292 -9.10 24.21 -2.40
N VAL A 293 -9.31 23.47 -3.50
CA VAL A 293 -8.32 22.51 -4.01
C VAL A 293 -7.07 23.25 -4.49
N GLU A 294 -5.93 22.92 -3.90
CA GLU A 294 -4.64 23.55 -4.21
C GLU A 294 -3.91 22.77 -5.31
N TYR A 295 -4.04 23.17 -6.56
CA TYR A 295 -3.43 22.50 -7.70
C TYR A 295 -1.88 22.46 -7.63
N GLY A 296 -1.26 23.50 -7.06
CA GLY A 296 0.18 23.55 -6.85
C GLY A 296 0.66 22.48 -5.85
N LYS A 297 -0.12 22.20 -4.82
CA LYS A 297 0.17 21.14 -3.83
C LYS A 297 0.08 19.75 -4.46
N ILE A 298 -0.89 19.55 -5.36
CA ILE A 298 -0.98 18.31 -6.14
C ILE A 298 0.25 18.15 -7.02
N ALA A 299 0.62 19.20 -7.78
CA ALA A 299 1.82 19.21 -8.63
C ALA A 299 3.09 18.88 -7.85
N MET A 300 3.26 19.49 -6.67
CA MET A 300 4.39 19.22 -5.79
C MET A 300 4.47 17.75 -5.36
N LYS A 301 3.32 17.13 -5.01
CA LYS A 301 3.28 15.70 -4.65
C LYS A 301 3.68 14.79 -5.81
N LEU A 302 3.22 15.11 -7.03
CA LEU A 302 3.56 14.37 -8.24
C LEU A 302 5.07 14.45 -8.54
N ASP A 303 5.66 15.64 -8.47
CA ASP A 303 7.09 15.86 -8.67
C ASP A 303 7.94 15.22 -7.58
N GLN A 304 7.49 15.26 -6.32
CA GLN A 304 8.14 14.59 -5.21
C GLN A 304 8.12 13.07 -5.41
N THR A 305 6.99 12.49 -5.81
CA THR A 305 6.88 11.06 -6.13
C THR A 305 7.88 10.66 -7.22
N ARG A 306 7.93 11.43 -8.31
CA ARG A 306 8.92 11.20 -9.38
C ARG A 306 10.36 11.31 -8.89
N GLY A 307 10.60 12.19 -7.93
CA GLY A 307 11.93 12.43 -7.35
C GLY A 307 12.47 11.27 -6.50
N PHE A 308 11.62 10.39 -5.96
CA PHE A 308 12.07 9.24 -5.16
C PHE A 308 12.83 8.19 -5.97
N LEU A 309 12.56 8.08 -7.27
CA LEU A 309 13.28 7.18 -8.17
C LEU A 309 13.69 7.93 -9.45
N PRO A 310 14.77 8.73 -9.41
CA PRO A 310 15.15 9.63 -10.49
C PRO A 310 15.37 8.91 -11.83
N GLY A 311 14.97 9.56 -12.92
CA GLY A 311 15.14 9.04 -14.28
C GLY A 311 14.08 8.01 -14.72
N LYS A 312 13.12 7.69 -13.86
CA LYS A 312 11.99 6.82 -14.19
C LYS A 312 10.66 7.58 -14.21
N HIS A 313 9.69 7.02 -14.93
CA HIS A 313 8.28 7.39 -14.76
C HIS A 313 7.80 6.92 -13.39
N PHE A 314 6.71 7.49 -12.91
CA PHE A 314 5.98 6.98 -11.77
C PHE A 314 4.58 6.54 -12.17
N TRP A 315 3.91 5.80 -11.29
CA TRP A 315 2.55 5.33 -11.48
C TRP A 315 1.59 6.02 -10.50
N ILE A 316 0.33 6.11 -10.89
CA ILE A 316 -0.76 6.35 -9.95
C ILE A 316 -1.59 5.08 -9.90
N THR A 317 -1.66 4.49 -8.74
CA THR A 317 -2.38 3.23 -8.49
C THR A 317 -3.72 3.43 -7.81
N GLU A 318 -4.02 4.65 -7.38
CA GLU A 318 -5.35 5.10 -6.98
C GLU A 318 -5.49 6.57 -7.34
N GLN A 319 -6.26 6.86 -8.39
CA GLN A 319 -6.65 8.21 -8.75
C GLN A 319 -8.09 8.46 -8.35
N LEU A 320 -8.34 9.51 -7.59
CA LEU A 320 -9.70 9.93 -7.27
C LEU A 320 -10.53 10.17 -8.52
N ILE A 321 -11.70 9.51 -8.63
CA ILE A 321 -12.67 9.69 -9.72
C ILE A 321 -14.03 10.17 -9.22
N GLY A 322 -14.47 9.71 -8.05
CA GLY A 322 -15.74 10.05 -7.41
C GLY A 322 -15.53 10.63 -6.01
N ALA A 323 -16.59 10.86 -5.25
CA ALA A 323 -16.49 11.22 -3.84
C ALA A 323 -15.78 10.13 -3.04
N GLN A 324 -14.89 10.51 -2.13
CA GLN A 324 -14.11 9.56 -1.32
C GLN A 324 -14.16 9.93 0.15
N ALA A 325 -14.65 9.03 0.97
CA ALA A 325 -14.58 9.09 2.44
C ALA A 325 -14.94 7.72 3.05
N HIS A 326 -14.64 7.53 4.35
CA HIS A 326 -15.04 6.30 5.07
C HIS A 326 -16.31 6.49 5.91
N THR A 327 -16.45 7.63 6.60
CA THR A 327 -17.50 7.84 7.61
C THR A 327 -18.54 8.88 7.24
N ILE A 328 -18.30 9.64 6.18
CA ILE A 328 -19.17 10.70 5.68
C ILE A 328 -19.24 10.65 4.17
N MET A 329 -20.21 11.31 3.57
CA MET A 329 -20.21 11.53 2.12
C MET A 329 -19.10 12.53 1.77
N GLY A 330 -18.19 12.13 0.88
CA GLY A 330 -17.05 12.94 0.45
C GLY A 330 -17.46 14.03 -0.56
N TYR A 331 -16.52 14.94 -0.83
CA TYR A 331 -16.63 15.94 -1.88
C TYR A 331 -16.72 15.27 -3.25
N LEU A 332 -17.77 15.58 -3.99
CA LEU A 332 -17.92 15.11 -5.38
C LEU A 332 -17.15 16.04 -6.33
N PRO A 333 -16.17 15.52 -7.09
CA PRO A 333 -15.46 16.32 -8.08
C PRO A 333 -16.42 16.94 -9.09
N ARG A 334 -16.20 18.23 -9.42
CA ARG A 334 -16.96 18.90 -10.47
C ARG A 334 -16.68 18.29 -11.84
N PRO A 335 -17.62 18.40 -12.81
CA PRO A 335 -17.39 17.92 -14.17
C PRO A 335 -16.07 18.43 -14.74
N GLY A 336 -15.26 17.52 -15.28
CA GLY A 336 -13.93 17.81 -15.82
C GLY A 336 -12.78 17.86 -14.80
N GLN A 337 -13.06 17.90 -13.51
CA GLN A 337 -12.01 18.04 -12.47
C GLN A 337 -11.17 16.77 -12.36
N ALA A 338 -11.76 15.58 -12.35
CA ALA A 338 -11.02 14.31 -12.35
C ALA A 338 -10.14 14.17 -13.60
N ARG A 339 -10.66 14.59 -14.77
CA ARG A 339 -9.88 14.63 -16.02
C ARG A 339 -8.70 15.60 -15.93
N LEU A 340 -8.89 16.78 -15.31
CA LEU A 340 -7.81 17.74 -15.09
C LEU A 340 -6.69 17.13 -14.24
N TRP A 341 -7.01 16.46 -13.14
CA TRP A 341 -6.02 15.80 -12.27
C TRP A 341 -5.28 14.67 -13.01
N SER A 342 -5.97 13.92 -13.85
CA SER A 342 -5.36 12.86 -14.67
C SER A 342 -4.36 13.45 -15.67
N TRP A 343 -4.72 14.51 -16.38
CA TRP A 343 -3.80 15.19 -17.29
C TRP A 343 -2.63 15.84 -16.56
N GLN A 344 -2.88 16.43 -15.39
CA GLN A 344 -1.80 16.97 -14.55
C GLN A 344 -0.81 15.86 -14.19
N ALA A 345 -1.27 14.69 -13.74
CA ALA A 345 -0.42 13.57 -13.42
C ALA A 345 0.45 13.09 -14.61
N MET A 346 -0.16 12.96 -15.79
CA MET A 346 0.56 12.58 -17.01
C MET A 346 1.63 13.60 -17.41
N LEU A 347 1.31 14.89 -17.33
CA LEU A 347 2.26 15.96 -17.62
C LEU A 347 3.44 16.01 -16.64
N HIS A 348 3.24 15.52 -15.41
CA HIS A 348 4.30 15.35 -14.42
C HIS A 348 5.09 14.04 -14.55
N GLY A 349 4.75 13.17 -15.53
CA GLY A 349 5.52 11.96 -15.86
C GLY A 349 4.88 10.64 -15.42
N CYS A 350 3.60 10.66 -15.06
CA CYS A 350 2.84 9.41 -14.83
C CYS A 350 2.60 8.68 -16.15
N ASN A 351 2.88 7.36 -16.19
CA ASN A 351 2.63 6.53 -17.38
C ASN A 351 1.78 5.28 -17.10
N ASN A 352 1.25 5.14 -15.89
CA ASN A 352 0.22 4.18 -15.53
C ASN A 352 -0.74 4.87 -14.54
N LEU A 353 -2.01 4.99 -14.91
CA LEU A 353 -3.00 5.69 -14.11
C LEU A 353 -4.20 4.80 -13.88
N ILE A 354 -4.45 4.45 -12.63
CA ILE A 354 -5.53 3.56 -12.18
C ILE A 354 -6.49 4.38 -11.32
N TYR A 355 -7.77 4.39 -11.69
CA TYR A 355 -8.81 5.08 -10.93
C TYR A 355 -9.34 4.22 -9.79
N PHE A 356 -9.46 4.80 -8.62
CA PHE A 356 -10.14 4.20 -7.50
C PHE A 356 -11.61 4.61 -7.52
N ARG A 357 -12.50 3.75 -7.82
CA ARG A 357 -12.49 2.32 -8.17
C ARG A 357 -13.48 2.08 -9.33
N TRP A 358 -13.57 0.87 -9.88
CA TRP A 358 -14.54 0.60 -10.95
C TRP A 358 -15.97 0.78 -10.47
N ARG A 359 -16.41 0.02 -9.46
CA ARG A 359 -17.76 0.08 -8.90
C ARG A 359 -17.78 0.80 -7.57
N THR A 360 -18.77 1.66 -7.38
CA THR A 360 -19.09 2.24 -6.07
C THR A 360 -19.58 1.13 -5.14
N ALA A 361 -18.97 1.00 -3.96
CA ALA A 361 -19.36 0.01 -2.97
C ALA A 361 -20.78 0.28 -2.46
N THR A 362 -21.58 -0.80 -2.29
CA THR A 362 -22.95 -0.72 -1.75
C THR A 362 -23.03 -1.14 -0.30
N LYS A 363 -21.93 -1.66 0.25
CA LYS A 363 -21.82 -2.14 1.64
C LYS A 363 -20.34 -2.20 2.05
N GLY A 364 -20.09 -2.38 3.34
CA GLY A 364 -18.74 -2.46 3.90
C GLY A 364 -18.16 -1.09 4.23
N SER A 365 -16.90 -1.08 4.67
CA SER A 365 -16.23 0.12 5.19
C SER A 365 -16.04 1.24 4.16
N GLU A 366 -16.08 0.90 2.87
CA GLU A 366 -15.87 1.84 1.76
C GLU A 366 -17.16 2.19 1.00
N GLN A 367 -18.33 2.06 1.62
CA GLN A 367 -19.62 2.40 1.00
C GLN A 367 -19.75 3.86 0.56
N PHE A 368 -18.91 4.76 1.08
CA PHE A 368 -18.83 6.16 0.67
C PHE A 368 -17.67 6.44 -0.30
N CYS A 369 -17.02 5.40 -0.83
CA CYS A 369 -16.00 5.50 -1.85
C CYS A 369 -16.62 5.25 -3.24
N TYR A 370 -16.84 6.34 -3.97
CA TYR A 370 -17.51 6.30 -5.28
C TYR A 370 -16.51 5.99 -6.39
N GLY A 371 -16.90 5.06 -7.25
CA GLY A 371 -16.12 4.62 -8.40
C GLY A 371 -16.53 5.29 -9.72
N VAL A 372 -16.10 4.68 -10.81
CA VAL A 372 -16.52 5.05 -12.18
C VAL A 372 -18.03 4.81 -12.35
N LEU A 373 -18.51 3.64 -11.93
CA LEU A 373 -19.93 3.30 -11.90
C LEU A 373 -20.55 3.64 -10.56
N ASP A 374 -21.72 4.22 -10.57
CA ASP A 374 -22.50 4.47 -9.37
C ASP A 374 -23.13 3.20 -8.79
N GLN A 375 -23.78 3.31 -7.63
CA GLN A 375 -24.40 2.19 -6.91
C GLN A 375 -25.54 1.54 -7.69
N ASP A 376 -26.20 2.30 -8.59
CA ASP A 376 -27.27 1.82 -9.47
C ASP A 376 -26.74 1.04 -10.69
N ASN A 377 -25.42 0.96 -10.85
CA ASN A 377 -24.75 0.29 -11.96
C ASN A 377 -25.06 0.87 -13.36
N GLN A 378 -25.51 2.10 -13.44
CA GLN A 378 -25.76 2.76 -14.72
C GLN A 378 -24.51 3.46 -15.25
N ASP A 379 -24.51 3.74 -16.57
CA ASP A 379 -23.51 4.58 -17.21
C ASP A 379 -23.75 6.05 -16.78
N GLY A 380 -22.97 6.50 -15.81
CA GLY A 380 -23.06 7.86 -15.28
C GLY A 380 -22.04 8.81 -15.93
N PRO A 381 -22.00 10.08 -15.49
CA PRO A 381 -21.11 11.09 -16.06
C PRO A 381 -19.61 10.82 -15.81
N ARG A 382 -19.26 9.84 -14.99
CA ARG A 382 -17.88 9.39 -14.78
C ARG A 382 -17.46 8.23 -15.68
N TYR A 383 -18.41 7.50 -16.23
CA TYR A 383 -18.22 6.45 -17.22
C TYR A 383 -18.03 7.06 -18.63
#